data_ae8e1981705cd6ff162907a5949fe726
#
_entry.id   ae8e1981705cd6ff162907a5949fe726
#
_cell.length_a   1.000
_cell.length_b   1.000
_cell.length_c   1.000
_cell.angle_alpha   90.00
_cell.angle_beta   90.00
_cell.angle_gamma   90.00
#
_symmetry.space_group_name_H-M   'P 1'
#
loop_
_entity.id
_entity.type
_entity.pdbx_description
1 polymer ?
#
loop_
_entity_poly.entity_id
_entity_poly.type
_entity_poly.pdbx_seq_one_letter_code
_entity_poly.pdbx_strand_id
1 'polypeptide(L)'
;LKQAGQELQKKILIIFSAITLIPTLLIAFFSIFIFDAALSGWFNKKISTAISQSVEVANQYLNEHQSAIRGEILELVNLINSNSNFLSSDKNKFNNFLNKYTRQHNLSEAVIIDSIGNVLAFSEFVFEYTYTEIPQKYYNIANDNEILIVKEDDSNKIRAFIKLSQFIDAYLSV
;
A
#
# COMPACT_ATOMS: atom_id res chain seq x y z
N LEU A 1 -18.43 83.03 -13.60
CA LEU A 1 -17.96 82.28 -14.75
C LEU A 1 -16.93 81.16 -14.39
N LYS A 2 -16.03 81.35 -13.40
CA LYS A 2 -15.04 80.34 -13.03
C LYS A 2 -15.61 79.08 -12.35
N GLN A 3 -16.68 79.21 -11.53
CA GLN A 3 -17.31 78.07 -10.82
C GLN A 3 -18.11 77.17 -11.80
N ALA A 4 -18.80 77.75 -12.81
CA ALA A 4 -19.53 76.95 -13.78
C ALA A 4 -18.60 76.08 -14.67
N GLY A 5 -17.39 76.58 -14.97
CA GLY A 5 -16.38 75.82 -15.70
C GLY A 5 -15.81 74.64 -14.94
N GLN A 6 -15.62 74.77 -13.62
CA GLN A 6 -15.14 73.70 -12.79
C GLN A 6 -16.18 72.58 -12.57
N GLU A 7 -17.45 72.93 -12.45
CA GLU A 7 -18.52 71.92 -12.37
C GLU A 7 -18.69 71.15 -13.69
N LEU A 8 -18.55 71.81 -14.82
CA LEU A 8 -18.59 71.14 -16.12
C LEU A 8 -17.43 70.17 -16.33
N GLN A 9 -16.23 70.58 -15.93
CA GLN A 9 -15.03 69.71 -15.98
C GLN A 9 -15.19 68.48 -15.11
N LYS A 10 -15.71 68.61 -13.84
CA LYS A 10 -15.97 67.49 -12.95
C LYS A 10 -17.00 66.52 -13.56
N LYS A 11 -18.09 67.01 -14.13
CA LYS A 11 -19.12 66.18 -14.76
C LYS A 11 -18.56 65.37 -15.97
N ILE A 12 -17.78 66.04 -16.80
CA ILE A 12 -17.13 65.36 -17.95
C ILE A 12 -16.15 64.30 -17.46
N LEU A 13 -15.35 64.59 -16.47
CA LEU A 13 -14.38 63.65 -15.89
C LEU A 13 -15.07 62.43 -15.28
N ILE A 14 -16.17 62.61 -14.57
CA ILE A 14 -16.97 61.52 -13.98
C ILE A 14 -17.58 60.66 -15.09
N ILE A 15 -18.18 61.25 -16.09
CA ILE A 15 -18.79 60.51 -17.22
C ILE A 15 -17.73 59.72 -17.98
N PHE A 16 -16.58 60.32 -18.29
CA PHE A 16 -15.50 59.64 -19.00
C PHE A 16 -14.91 58.51 -18.15
N SER A 17 -14.71 58.74 -16.84
CA SER A 17 -14.25 57.72 -15.91
C SER A 17 -15.25 56.56 -15.83
N ALA A 18 -16.54 56.85 -15.75
CA ALA A 18 -17.57 55.80 -15.67
C ALA A 18 -17.63 54.97 -16.97
N ILE A 19 -17.52 55.60 -18.12
CA ILE A 19 -17.52 54.92 -19.44
C ILE A 19 -16.33 53.94 -19.57
N THR A 20 -15.17 54.28 -18.98
CA THR A 20 -13.98 53.41 -19.04
C THR A 20 -13.96 52.37 -17.94
N LEU A 21 -14.40 52.73 -16.72
CA LEU A 21 -14.27 51.88 -15.52
C LEU A 21 -15.33 50.77 -15.49
N ILE A 22 -16.56 51.07 -15.91
CA ILE A 22 -17.66 50.08 -15.89
C ILE A 22 -17.38 48.88 -16.80
N PRO A 23 -17.00 49.01 -18.09
CA PRO A 23 -16.66 47.87 -18.92
C PRO A 23 -15.47 47.06 -18.39
N THR A 24 -14.45 47.77 -17.87
CA THR A 24 -13.25 47.13 -17.33
C THR A 24 -13.58 46.25 -16.09
N LEU A 25 -14.42 46.75 -15.19
CA LEU A 25 -14.88 46.00 -14.04
C LEU A 25 -15.76 44.80 -14.44
N LEU A 26 -16.63 44.95 -15.45
CA LEU A 26 -17.43 43.86 -15.98
C LEU A 26 -16.55 42.75 -16.56
N ILE A 27 -15.57 43.12 -17.40
CA ILE A 27 -14.65 42.15 -18.00
C ILE A 27 -13.86 41.42 -16.89
N ALA A 28 -13.36 42.14 -15.89
CA ALA A 28 -12.63 41.52 -14.76
C ALA A 28 -13.53 40.53 -13.97
N PHE A 29 -14.77 40.94 -13.70
CA PHE A 29 -15.73 40.08 -12.98
C PHE A 29 -16.07 38.80 -13.78
N PHE A 30 -16.38 38.96 -15.07
CA PHE A 30 -16.66 37.80 -15.94
C PHE A 30 -15.44 36.89 -16.11
N SER A 31 -14.24 37.46 -16.21
CA SER A 31 -13.00 36.66 -16.31
C SER A 31 -12.78 35.82 -15.08
N ILE A 32 -12.96 36.38 -13.88
CA ILE A 32 -12.82 35.62 -12.62
C ILE A 32 -13.89 34.52 -12.55
N PHE A 33 -15.13 34.83 -12.89
CA PHE A 33 -16.23 33.88 -12.85
C PHE A 33 -16.04 32.70 -13.83
N ILE A 34 -15.64 32.99 -15.07
CA ILE A 34 -15.39 31.96 -16.10
C ILE A 34 -14.16 31.10 -15.70
N PHE A 35 -13.12 31.75 -15.16
CA PHE A 35 -11.91 31.05 -14.75
C PHE A 35 -12.18 30.11 -13.55
N ASP A 36 -12.95 30.55 -12.57
CA ASP A 36 -13.34 29.75 -11.41
C ASP A 36 -14.24 28.57 -11.82
N ALA A 37 -15.23 28.80 -12.66
CA ALA A 37 -16.09 27.76 -13.18
C ALA A 37 -15.34 26.72 -14.04
N ALA A 38 -14.42 27.17 -14.88
CA ALA A 38 -13.60 26.29 -15.72
C ALA A 38 -12.60 25.46 -14.90
N LEU A 39 -11.92 26.09 -13.94
CA LEU A 39 -10.98 25.40 -13.06
C LEU A 39 -11.66 24.40 -12.13
N SER A 40 -12.75 24.78 -11.47
CA SER A 40 -13.45 23.91 -10.54
C SER A 40 -14.08 22.71 -11.22
N GLY A 41 -14.67 22.89 -12.40
CA GLY A 41 -15.32 21.78 -13.12
C GLY A 41 -14.35 20.81 -13.79
N TRP A 42 -13.31 21.32 -14.43
CA TRP A 42 -12.42 20.49 -15.25
C TRP A 42 -11.26 19.90 -14.43
N PHE A 43 -10.66 20.71 -13.57
CA PHE A 43 -9.48 20.37 -12.80
C PHE A 43 -9.82 19.35 -11.70
N ASN A 44 -10.88 19.59 -10.93
CA ASN A 44 -11.31 18.67 -9.88
C ASN A 44 -11.71 17.32 -10.46
N LYS A 45 -12.42 17.28 -11.59
CA LYS A 45 -12.81 16.02 -12.22
C LYS A 45 -11.62 15.23 -12.73
N LYS A 46 -10.65 15.87 -13.39
CA LYS A 46 -9.45 15.17 -13.89
C LYS A 46 -8.53 14.69 -12.77
N ILE A 47 -8.31 15.51 -11.76
CA ILE A 47 -7.48 15.12 -10.61
C ILE A 47 -8.15 14.00 -9.81
N SER A 48 -9.43 14.12 -9.51
CA SER A 48 -10.16 13.05 -8.80
C SER A 48 -10.14 11.74 -9.59
N THR A 49 -10.32 11.78 -10.90
CA THR A 49 -10.23 10.58 -11.74
C THR A 49 -8.81 10.00 -11.75
N ALA A 50 -7.78 10.83 -11.88
CA ALA A 50 -6.39 10.37 -11.86
C ALA A 50 -6.01 9.73 -10.52
N ILE A 51 -6.42 10.33 -9.40
CA ILE A 51 -6.18 9.79 -8.07
C ILE A 51 -6.94 8.46 -7.88
N SER A 52 -8.23 8.40 -8.23
CA SER A 52 -9.02 7.17 -8.08
C SER A 52 -8.47 6.02 -8.95
N GLN A 53 -8.05 6.30 -10.18
CA GLN A 53 -7.40 5.31 -11.04
C GLN A 53 -6.05 4.86 -10.49
N SER A 54 -5.26 5.76 -9.92
CA SER A 54 -3.99 5.41 -9.28
C SER A 54 -4.19 4.51 -8.07
N VAL A 55 -5.20 4.77 -7.25
CA VAL A 55 -5.57 3.93 -6.09
C VAL A 55 -6.06 2.56 -6.56
N GLU A 56 -6.87 2.52 -7.62
CA GLU A 56 -7.36 1.25 -8.19
C GLU A 56 -6.22 0.40 -8.73
N VAL A 57 -5.30 0.98 -9.50
CA VAL A 57 -4.10 0.28 -9.99
C VAL A 57 -3.23 -0.21 -8.83
N ALA A 58 -3.03 0.61 -7.80
CA ALA A 58 -2.28 0.19 -6.62
C ALA A 58 -2.95 -0.99 -5.90
N ASN A 59 -4.27 -0.97 -5.76
CA ASN A 59 -5.01 -2.07 -5.15
C ASN A 59 -4.97 -3.35 -6.01
N GLN A 60 -5.08 -3.24 -7.33
CA GLN A 60 -4.92 -4.38 -8.24
C GLN A 60 -3.52 -4.98 -8.14
N TYR A 61 -2.49 -4.15 -8.14
CA TYR A 61 -1.10 -4.58 -7.96
C TYR A 61 -0.90 -5.31 -6.63
N LEU A 62 -1.44 -4.78 -5.53
CA LEU A 62 -1.36 -5.42 -4.22
C LEU A 62 -2.06 -6.79 -4.21
N ASN A 63 -3.26 -6.88 -4.79
CA ASN A 63 -4.02 -8.14 -4.87
C ASN A 63 -3.30 -9.19 -5.73
N GLU A 64 -2.76 -8.79 -6.88
CA GLU A 64 -1.99 -9.67 -7.75
C GLU A 64 -0.70 -10.17 -7.06
N HIS A 65 0.01 -9.27 -6.40
CA HIS A 65 1.21 -9.59 -5.66
C HIS A 65 0.93 -10.54 -4.48
N GLN A 66 -0.15 -10.30 -3.72
CA GLN A 66 -0.58 -11.19 -2.64
C GLN A 66 -0.96 -12.58 -3.17
N SER A 67 -1.61 -12.66 -4.33
CA SER A 67 -1.98 -13.93 -4.95
C SER A 67 -0.77 -14.73 -5.41
N ALA A 68 0.24 -14.05 -5.99
CA ALA A 68 1.50 -14.66 -6.37
C ALA A 68 2.26 -15.22 -5.15
N ILE A 69 2.42 -14.41 -4.10
CA ILE A 69 3.05 -14.83 -2.84
C ILE A 69 2.32 -16.02 -2.22
N ARG A 70 0.98 -16.00 -2.22
CA ARG A 70 0.18 -17.12 -1.71
C ARG A 70 0.47 -18.41 -2.49
N GLY A 71 0.61 -18.35 -3.81
CA GLY A 71 0.97 -19.49 -4.65
C GLY A 71 2.34 -20.07 -4.29
N GLU A 72 3.35 -19.21 -4.14
CA GLU A 72 4.71 -19.62 -3.75
C GLU A 72 4.76 -20.24 -2.36
N ILE A 73 4.01 -19.68 -1.41
CA ILE A 73 3.91 -20.22 -0.04
C ILE A 73 3.26 -21.62 -0.04
N LEU A 74 2.17 -21.80 -0.80
CA LEU A 74 1.53 -23.11 -0.93
C LEU A 74 2.46 -24.15 -1.57
N GLU A 75 3.25 -23.76 -2.56
CA GLU A 75 4.27 -24.62 -3.15
C GLU A 75 5.32 -25.01 -2.11
N LEU A 76 5.86 -24.05 -1.35
CA LEU A 76 6.80 -24.31 -0.28
C LEU A 76 6.24 -25.27 0.78
N VAL A 77 5.00 -25.04 1.23
CA VAL A 77 4.30 -25.91 2.18
C VAL A 77 4.17 -27.34 1.65
N ASN A 78 3.77 -27.49 0.38
CA ASN A 78 3.66 -28.81 -0.27
C ASN A 78 5.01 -29.51 -0.36
N LEU A 79 6.08 -28.78 -0.70
CA LEU A 79 7.43 -29.34 -0.75
C LEU A 79 7.93 -29.76 0.64
N ILE A 80 7.70 -28.96 1.67
CA ILE A 80 8.06 -29.29 3.05
C ILE A 80 7.28 -30.52 3.51
N ASN A 81 5.96 -30.55 3.32
CA ASN A 81 5.12 -31.67 3.72
C ASN A 81 5.50 -32.95 2.99
N SER A 82 5.78 -32.91 1.69
CA SER A 82 6.18 -34.08 0.89
C SER A 82 7.54 -34.66 1.29
N ASN A 83 8.41 -33.82 1.85
CA ASN A 83 9.75 -34.21 2.28
C ASN A 83 9.90 -34.22 3.83
N SER A 84 8.80 -34.27 4.57
CA SER A 84 8.79 -34.11 6.03
C SER A 84 9.73 -35.04 6.76
N ASN A 85 9.78 -36.34 6.41
CA ASN A 85 10.66 -37.33 7.00
C ASN A 85 12.15 -37.01 6.82
N PHE A 86 12.52 -36.53 5.64
CA PHE A 86 13.89 -36.15 5.32
C PHE A 86 14.30 -34.87 6.04
N LEU A 87 13.42 -33.87 6.03
CA LEU A 87 13.66 -32.57 6.65
C LEU A 87 13.70 -32.64 8.19
N SER A 88 12.83 -33.46 8.79
CA SER A 88 12.80 -33.68 10.24
C SER A 88 14.04 -34.38 10.78
N SER A 89 14.74 -35.16 9.95
CA SER A 89 15.90 -35.97 10.37
C SER A 89 17.16 -35.15 10.61
N ASP A 90 17.30 -33.97 10.01
CA ASP A 90 18.51 -33.15 10.05
C ASP A 90 18.18 -31.64 9.92
N LYS A 91 18.35 -30.92 11.01
CA LYS A 91 18.10 -29.46 11.08
C LYS A 91 18.93 -28.68 10.03
N ASN A 92 20.18 -29.08 9.78
CA ASN A 92 21.02 -28.39 8.82
C ASN A 92 20.52 -28.57 7.38
N LYS A 93 20.01 -29.75 7.07
CA LYS A 93 19.40 -30.01 5.75
C LYS A 93 18.12 -29.19 5.59
N PHE A 94 17.33 -29.08 6.65
CA PHE A 94 16.12 -28.26 6.62
C PHE A 94 16.47 -26.78 6.41
N ASN A 95 17.41 -26.23 7.16
CA ASN A 95 17.86 -24.86 6.99
C ASN A 95 18.40 -24.62 5.56
N ASN A 96 19.24 -25.51 5.04
CA ASN A 96 19.75 -25.40 3.67
C ASN A 96 18.63 -25.45 2.60
N PHE A 97 17.61 -26.27 2.83
CA PHE A 97 16.45 -26.31 1.95
C PHE A 97 15.69 -24.97 1.98
N LEU A 98 15.39 -24.45 3.16
CA LEU A 98 14.73 -23.14 3.31
C LEU A 98 15.55 -22.02 2.66
N ASN A 99 16.86 -22.00 2.88
CA ASN A 99 17.76 -21.03 2.27
C ASN A 99 17.71 -21.06 0.74
N LYS A 100 17.79 -22.24 0.18
CA LYS A 100 17.73 -22.41 -1.28
C LYS A 100 16.40 -21.91 -1.83
N TYR A 101 15.30 -22.28 -1.19
CA TYR A 101 13.96 -21.90 -1.64
C TYR A 101 13.73 -20.38 -1.54
N THR A 102 14.04 -19.77 -0.39
CA THR A 102 13.88 -18.32 -0.20
C THR A 102 14.67 -17.50 -1.20
N ARG A 103 15.92 -17.92 -1.52
CA ARG A 103 16.74 -17.27 -2.54
C ARG A 103 16.16 -17.40 -3.95
N GLN A 104 15.61 -18.56 -4.30
CA GLN A 104 15.04 -18.81 -5.64
C GLN A 104 13.74 -18.03 -5.88
N HIS A 105 12.93 -17.85 -4.85
CA HIS A 105 11.62 -17.22 -4.93
C HIS A 105 11.58 -15.77 -4.40
N ASN A 106 12.74 -15.16 -4.13
CA ASN A 106 12.87 -13.80 -3.60
C ASN A 106 12.05 -13.55 -2.32
N LEU A 107 11.93 -14.59 -1.48
CA LEU A 107 11.32 -14.45 -0.15
C LEU A 107 12.36 -13.86 0.80
N SER A 108 11.92 -12.95 1.66
CA SER A 108 12.82 -12.26 2.58
C SER A 108 13.33 -13.19 3.67
N GLU A 109 12.46 -14.05 4.20
CA GLU A 109 12.77 -14.97 5.28
C GLU A 109 11.80 -16.15 5.26
N ALA A 110 12.22 -17.29 5.81
CA ALA A 110 11.35 -18.42 6.10
C ALA A 110 11.78 -19.04 7.42
N VAL A 111 10.83 -19.20 8.33
CA VAL A 111 11.06 -19.75 9.67
C VAL A 111 10.01 -20.81 9.95
N ILE A 112 10.46 -21.95 10.48
CA ILE A 112 9.57 -22.99 11.02
C ILE A 112 9.61 -22.89 12.54
N ILE A 113 8.44 -22.76 13.14
CA ILE A 113 8.27 -22.63 14.59
C ILE A 113 7.25 -23.64 15.12
N ASP A 114 7.33 -23.96 16.39
CA ASP A 114 6.29 -24.71 17.10
C ASP A 114 5.21 -23.77 17.68
N SER A 115 4.17 -24.34 18.28
CA SER A 115 3.06 -23.57 18.90
C SER A 115 3.47 -22.75 20.12
N ILE A 116 4.68 -22.99 20.68
CA ILE A 116 5.24 -22.28 21.81
C ILE A 116 6.18 -21.16 21.35
N GLY A 117 6.48 -21.10 20.03
CA GLY A 117 7.35 -20.09 19.44
C GLY A 117 8.82 -20.49 19.33
N ASN A 118 9.19 -21.75 19.61
CA ASN A 118 10.57 -22.21 19.42
C ASN A 118 10.88 -22.38 17.92
N VAL A 119 12.05 -21.92 17.50
CA VAL A 119 12.51 -22.01 16.12
C VAL A 119 13.06 -23.42 15.84
N LEU A 120 12.37 -24.16 15.00
CA LEU A 120 12.75 -25.51 14.58
C LEU A 120 13.75 -25.47 13.41
N ALA A 121 13.50 -24.60 12.41
CA ALA A 121 14.36 -24.37 11.27
C ALA A 121 14.21 -22.94 10.75
N PHE A 122 15.22 -22.41 10.07
CA PHE A 122 15.20 -21.04 9.55
C PHE A 122 16.08 -20.86 8.31
N SER A 123 15.77 -19.86 7.49
CA SER A 123 16.61 -19.41 6.41
C SER A 123 17.73 -18.46 6.89
N GLU A 124 18.80 -18.36 6.11
CA GLU A 124 20.06 -17.69 6.47
C GLU A 124 19.93 -16.19 6.86
N PHE A 125 18.84 -15.54 6.44
CA PHE A 125 18.60 -14.11 6.71
C PHE A 125 17.89 -13.86 8.04
N VAL A 126 17.51 -14.91 8.77
CA VAL A 126 16.83 -14.79 10.06
C VAL A 126 17.89 -14.83 11.17
N PHE A 127 18.03 -13.74 11.89
CA PHE A 127 18.74 -13.74 13.15
C PHE A 127 17.80 -14.27 14.23
N GLU A 128 18.18 -15.34 14.90
CA GLU A 128 17.42 -16.01 15.97
C GLU A 128 16.88 -15.03 17.04
N TYR A 129 17.55 -13.88 17.20
CA TYR A 129 17.19 -12.81 18.16
C TYR A 129 16.26 -11.73 17.62
N THR A 130 15.95 -11.73 16.32
CA THR A 130 15.12 -10.69 15.67
C THR A 130 13.73 -11.21 15.27
N TYR A 131 13.44 -12.45 15.59
CA TYR A 131 12.13 -13.04 15.30
C TYR A 131 11.07 -12.42 16.20
N THR A 132 10.14 -11.67 15.63
CA THR A 132 9.01 -11.11 16.38
C THR A 132 8.03 -12.22 16.75
N GLU A 133 7.72 -12.36 18.03
CA GLU A 133 6.77 -13.34 18.54
C GLU A 133 5.42 -13.23 17.83
N ILE A 134 4.94 -14.35 17.31
CA ILE A 134 3.62 -14.41 16.66
C ILE A 134 2.54 -14.47 17.74
N PRO A 135 1.56 -13.55 17.74
CA PRO A 135 0.47 -13.58 18.71
C PRO A 135 -0.31 -14.89 18.66
N GLN A 136 -0.65 -15.44 19.83
CA GLN A 136 -1.33 -16.73 19.99
C GLN A 136 -2.62 -16.87 19.18
N LYS A 137 -3.33 -15.77 18.93
CA LYS A 137 -4.54 -15.76 18.09
C LYS A 137 -4.31 -16.31 16.68
N TYR A 138 -3.10 -16.15 16.12
CA TYR A 138 -2.78 -16.58 14.76
C TYR A 138 -2.57 -18.08 14.65
N TYR A 139 -2.09 -18.73 15.72
CA TYR A 139 -1.95 -20.18 15.76
C TYR A 139 -3.31 -20.89 15.67
N ASN A 140 -4.35 -20.32 16.29
CA ASN A 140 -5.71 -20.86 16.22
C ASN A 140 -6.29 -20.79 14.81
N ILE A 141 -6.07 -19.69 14.09
CA ILE A 141 -6.55 -19.52 12.72
C ILE A 141 -5.78 -20.43 11.76
N ALA A 142 -4.45 -20.50 11.89
CA ALA A 142 -3.61 -21.36 11.08
C ALA A 142 -3.89 -22.86 11.25
N ASN A 143 -4.52 -23.28 12.35
CA ASN A 143 -4.93 -24.67 12.56
C ASN A 143 -6.01 -25.15 11.56
N ASP A 144 -6.74 -24.26 10.93
CA ASP A 144 -7.78 -24.56 9.95
C ASP A 144 -7.24 -24.73 8.51
N ASN A 145 -5.92 -24.94 8.32
CA ASN A 145 -5.24 -25.03 7.02
C ASN A 145 -5.35 -23.77 6.14
N GLU A 146 -5.62 -22.64 6.74
CA GLU A 146 -5.73 -21.36 6.03
C GLU A 146 -4.42 -20.58 6.13
N ILE A 147 -3.97 -20.01 5.00
CA ILE A 147 -2.83 -19.09 5.01
C ILE A 147 -3.30 -17.78 5.60
N LEU A 148 -2.75 -17.42 6.74
CA LEU A 148 -2.98 -16.14 7.37
C LEU A 148 -1.93 -15.15 6.85
N ILE A 149 -2.38 -14.09 6.21
CA ILE A 149 -1.52 -12.97 5.80
C ILE A 149 -1.65 -11.86 6.84
N VAL A 150 -0.57 -11.55 7.52
CA VAL A 150 -0.50 -10.55 8.58
C VAL A 150 0.37 -9.39 8.09
N LYS A 151 -0.17 -8.19 8.19
CA LYS A 151 0.62 -6.97 8.02
C LYS A 151 1.16 -6.57 9.38
N GLU A 152 2.45 -6.39 9.48
CA GLU A 152 3.11 -5.93 10.69
C GLU A 152 2.93 -4.41 10.83
N ASP A 153 2.37 -3.95 11.95
CA ASP A 153 1.95 -2.54 12.14
C ASP A 153 3.12 -1.54 12.06
N ASP A 154 4.33 -1.93 12.47
CA ASP A 154 5.52 -1.06 12.51
C ASP A 154 6.48 -1.25 11.33
N SER A 155 6.21 -2.20 10.44
CA SER A 155 7.05 -2.49 9.29
C SER A 155 6.24 -2.53 8.00
N ASN A 156 6.87 -2.19 6.90
CA ASN A 156 6.26 -2.35 5.57
C ASN A 156 6.32 -3.83 5.10
N LYS A 157 6.41 -4.77 6.05
CA LYS A 157 6.50 -6.21 5.81
C LYS A 157 5.12 -6.86 5.90
N ILE A 158 4.91 -7.82 5.03
CA ILE A 158 3.75 -8.71 5.03
C ILE A 158 4.29 -10.09 5.40
N ARG A 159 3.70 -10.73 6.39
CA ARG A 159 4.08 -12.05 6.86
C ARG A 159 2.96 -13.03 6.57
N ALA A 160 3.30 -14.16 5.99
CA ALA A 160 2.37 -15.26 5.81
C ALA A 160 2.64 -16.34 6.86
N PHE A 161 1.58 -16.86 7.46
CA PHE A 161 1.64 -17.86 8.54
C PHE A 161 0.70 -19.02 8.22
N ILE A 162 1.21 -20.26 8.29
CA ILE A 162 0.44 -21.47 7.96
C ILE A 162 0.95 -22.67 8.74
N LYS A 163 0.05 -23.58 9.13
CA LYS A 163 0.36 -24.86 9.76
C LYS A 163 0.87 -25.89 8.76
N LEU A 164 1.90 -26.62 9.12
CA LEU A 164 2.44 -27.74 8.34
C LEU A 164 1.73 -29.04 8.71
N SER A 165 0.95 -29.62 7.80
CA SER A 165 0.06 -30.75 8.07
C SER A 165 0.78 -32.09 8.34
N GLN A 166 2.01 -32.24 7.84
CA GLN A 166 2.81 -33.46 8.03
C GLN A 166 3.72 -33.40 9.27
N PHE A 167 3.63 -32.35 10.04
CA PHE A 167 4.34 -32.18 11.31
C PHE A 167 3.34 -32.14 12.45
N ILE A 168 3.73 -32.68 13.63
CA ILE A 168 2.84 -32.72 14.79
C ILE A 168 2.52 -31.31 15.28
N ASP A 169 3.56 -30.48 15.38
CA ASP A 169 3.44 -29.10 15.85
C ASP A 169 4.51 -28.25 15.15
N ALA A 170 4.18 -27.78 13.94
CA ALA A 170 5.05 -26.90 13.19
C ALA A 170 4.24 -25.94 12.31
N TYR A 171 4.69 -24.70 12.28
CA TYR A 171 4.11 -23.60 11.52
C TYR A 171 5.20 -22.96 10.67
N LEU A 172 4.87 -22.67 9.43
CA LEU A 172 5.73 -21.89 8.54
C LEU A 172 5.35 -20.42 8.65
N SER A 173 6.34 -19.57 8.86
CA SER A 173 6.27 -18.11 8.76
C SER A 173 7.21 -17.65 7.65
N VAL A 174 6.70 -16.88 6.70
CA VAL A 174 7.43 -16.36 5.55
C VAL A 174 7.20 -14.86 5.42
#